data_ba7cfe8799b2c0be92d924a9990d4254
#
_entry.id   ba7cfe8799b2c0be92d924a9990d4254
#
_cell.length_a   1.000
_cell.length_b   1.000
_cell.length_c   1.000
_cell.angle_alpha   90.00
_cell.angle_beta   90.00
_cell.angle_gamma   90.00
#
_symmetry.space_group_name_H-M   'P 1'
#
loop_
_entity.id
_entity.type
_entity.pdbx_description
1 polymer ?
#
loop_
_entity_poly.entity_id
_entity_poly.type
_entity_poly.pdbx_seq_one_letter_code
_entity_poly.pdbx_strand_id
1 'polypeptide(L)'
;GGQKQRVAIARALAKNPKLLLCDEPTGALDYQTGKQVLKVLQDTCRTQNKTVIVITHNLALTPMGDKVIKVRSGKIESIICNEHPMDVNDIEY
;
A
#
# COMPACT_ATOMS: atom_id res chain seq x y z
N GLY A 1 -2.17 -2.53 -17.40
CA GLY A 1 -2.06 -1.13 -17.13
C GLY A 1 -2.74 -0.65 -15.87
N GLY A 2 -2.62 0.65 -15.64
CA GLY A 2 -3.11 1.29 -14.43
C GLY A 2 -4.61 1.16 -14.24
N GLN A 3 -5.38 1.19 -15.33
CA GLN A 3 -6.83 1.07 -15.25
C GLN A 3 -7.26 -0.32 -14.75
N LYS A 4 -6.58 -1.38 -15.21
CA LYS A 4 -6.87 -2.74 -14.75
C LYS A 4 -6.57 -2.88 -13.26
N GLN A 5 -5.48 -2.30 -12.79
CA GLN A 5 -5.11 -2.34 -11.38
C GLN A 5 -6.13 -1.59 -10.52
N ARG A 6 -6.55 -0.42 -10.94
CA ARG A 6 -7.55 0.37 -10.22
C ARG A 6 -8.90 -0.35 -10.17
N VAL A 7 -9.31 -0.97 -11.27
CA VAL A 7 -10.56 -1.75 -11.31
C VAL A 7 -10.48 -2.96 -10.39
N ALA A 8 -9.34 -3.66 -10.39
CA ALA A 8 -9.14 -4.81 -9.51
C ALA A 8 -9.23 -4.40 -8.03
N ILE A 9 -8.61 -3.29 -7.65
CA ILE A 9 -8.69 -2.77 -6.28
C ILE A 9 -10.12 -2.35 -5.95
N ALA A 10 -10.81 -1.65 -6.85
CA ALA A 10 -12.19 -1.24 -6.63
C ALA A 10 -13.11 -2.45 -6.44
N ARG A 11 -12.94 -3.50 -7.23
CA ARG A 11 -13.70 -4.75 -7.07
C ARG A 11 -13.44 -5.42 -5.73
N ALA A 12 -12.16 -5.46 -5.32
CA ALA A 12 -11.79 -6.02 -4.02
C ALA A 12 -12.43 -5.23 -2.88
N LEU A 13 -12.41 -3.89 -2.96
CA LEU A 13 -13.00 -3.04 -1.95
C LEU A 13 -14.53 -3.11 -1.93
N ALA A 14 -15.17 -3.34 -3.07
CA ALA A 14 -16.62 -3.47 -3.15
C ALA A 14 -17.14 -4.65 -2.34
N LYS A 15 -16.34 -5.68 -2.13
CA LYS A 15 -16.68 -6.82 -1.28
C LYS A 15 -16.59 -6.51 0.21
N ASN A 16 -16.17 -5.30 0.56
CA ASN A 16 -16.05 -4.83 1.93
C ASN A 16 -15.16 -5.73 2.82
N PRO A 17 -13.94 -6.09 2.38
CA PRO A 17 -13.08 -6.99 3.15
C PRO A 17 -12.56 -6.29 4.39
N LYS A 18 -12.31 -7.04 5.45
CA LYS A 18 -11.61 -6.53 6.64
C LYS A 18 -10.10 -6.43 6.42
N LEU A 19 -9.57 -7.28 5.54
CA LEU A 19 -8.15 -7.36 5.19
C LEU A 19 -8.01 -7.32 3.68
N LEU A 20 -7.17 -6.41 3.19
CA LEU A 20 -6.83 -6.32 1.77
C LEU A 20 -5.33 -6.55 1.62
N LEU A 21 -4.96 -7.51 0.76
CA LEU A 21 -3.57 -7.82 0.45
C LEU A 21 -3.26 -7.35 -0.96
N CYS A 22 -2.26 -6.49 -1.10
CA CYS A 22 -1.82 -5.95 -2.38
C CYS A 22 -0.35 -6.31 -2.61
N ASP A 23 -0.08 -7.01 -3.71
CA ASP A 23 1.27 -7.41 -4.09
C ASP A 23 1.78 -6.50 -5.19
N GLU A 24 2.81 -5.71 -4.91
CA GLU A 24 3.43 -4.75 -5.81
C GLU A 24 2.38 -3.88 -6.53
N PRO A 25 1.52 -3.15 -5.80
CA PRO A 25 0.39 -2.46 -6.42
C PRO A 25 0.78 -1.35 -7.40
N THR A 26 2.02 -0.87 -7.34
CA THR A 26 2.51 0.20 -8.23
C THR A 26 3.52 -0.29 -9.25
N GLY A 27 3.84 -1.59 -9.28
CA GLY A 27 4.99 -2.12 -10.04
C GLY A 27 4.98 -1.87 -11.54
N ALA A 28 3.80 -1.88 -12.17
CA ALA A 28 3.66 -1.69 -13.61
C ALA A 28 3.00 -0.37 -13.98
N LEU A 29 2.88 0.56 -13.02
CA LEU A 29 2.12 1.81 -13.20
C LEU A 29 3.08 2.99 -13.38
N ASP A 30 2.62 4.01 -14.13
CA ASP A 30 3.28 5.29 -14.14
C ASP A 30 3.16 5.94 -12.75
N TYR A 31 3.98 6.96 -12.51
CA TYR A 31 4.11 7.60 -11.19
C TYR A 31 2.77 8.14 -10.68
N GLN A 32 2.03 8.88 -11.52
CA GLN A 32 0.78 9.50 -11.10
C GLN A 32 -0.30 8.47 -10.81
N THR A 33 -0.43 7.46 -11.68
CA THR A 33 -1.41 6.39 -11.49
C THR A 33 -1.07 5.57 -10.25
N GLY A 34 0.21 5.28 -10.05
CA GLY A 34 0.66 4.58 -8.84
C GLY A 34 0.32 5.34 -7.57
N LYS A 35 0.51 6.66 -7.57
CA LYS A 35 0.13 7.49 -6.42
C LYS A 35 -1.37 7.45 -6.15
N GLN A 36 -2.20 7.46 -7.20
CA GLN A 36 -3.66 7.35 -7.04
C GLN A 36 -4.05 6.03 -6.40
N VAL A 37 -3.42 4.92 -6.81
CA VAL A 37 -3.66 3.61 -6.22
C VAL A 37 -3.28 3.59 -4.74
N LEU A 38 -2.09 4.11 -4.41
CA LEU A 38 -1.64 4.18 -3.02
C LEU A 38 -2.55 5.04 -2.16
N LYS A 39 -3.06 6.13 -2.72
CA LYS A 39 -3.99 7.02 -2.01
C LYS A 39 -5.28 6.31 -1.66
N VAL A 40 -5.84 5.53 -2.59
CA VAL A 40 -7.04 4.72 -2.32
C VAL A 40 -6.78 3.74 -1.19
N LEU A 41 -5.64 3.06 -1.21
CA LEU A 41 -5.29 2.10 -0.17
C LEU A 41 -5.12 2.77 1.20
N GLN A 42 -4.45 3.91 1.24
CA GLN A 42 -4.23 4.65 2.49
C GLN A 42 -5.54 5.19 3.06
N ASP A 43 -6.41 5.75 2.20
CA ASP A 43 -7.70 6.27 2.63
C ASP A 43 -8.61 5.15 3.15
N THR A 44 -8.58 3.98 2.53
CA THR A 44 -9.32 2.81 3.01
C THR A 44 -8.90 2.45 4.43
N CYS A 45 -7.61 2.44 4.69
CA CYS A 45 -7.08 2.16 6.02
C CYS A 45 -7.55 3.18 7.06
N ARG A 46 -7.47 4.47 6.70
CA ARG A 46 -7.74 5.57 7.65
C ARG A 46 -9.22 5.82 7.87
N THR A 47 -10.03 5.80 6.80
CA THR A 47 -11.43 6.21 6.89
C THR A 47 -12.37 5.05 7.16
N GLN A 48 -12.01 3.84 6.76
CA GLN A 48 -12.86 2.66 6.91
C GLN A 48 -12.35 1.67 7.96
N ASN A 49 -11.25 2.01 8.62
CA ASN A 49 -10.64 1.20 9.69
C ASN A 49 -10.36 -0.24 9.24
N LYS A 50 -9.83 -0.39 8.03
CA LYS A 50 -9.50 -1.69 7.45
C LYS A 50 -8.00 -1.90 7.47
N THR A 51 -7.58 -3.17 7.45
CA THR A 51 -6.17 -3.53 7.37
C THR A 51 -5.78 -3.72 5.91
N VAL A 52 -4.75 -2.99 5.48
CA VAL A 52 -4.18 -3.13 4.15
C VAL A 52 -2.72 -3.56 4.28
N ILE A 53 -2.38 -4.67 3.63
CA ILE A 53 -1.00 -5.15 3.58
C ILE A 53 -0.48 -4.92 2.16
N VAL A 54 0.61 -4.17 2.04
CA VAL A 54 1.27 -3.91 0.76
C VAL A 54 2.61 -4.63 0.75
N ILE A 55 2.78 -5.52 -0.23
CA ILE A 55 4.04 -6.20 -0.47
C ILE A 55 4.76 -5.45 -1.58
N THR A 56 5.97 -4.95 -1.30
CA THR A 56 6.70 -4.15 -2.28
C THR A 56 8.21 -4.25 -2.06
N HIS A 57 8.97 -4.10 -3.15
CA HIS A 57 10.42 -3.90 -3.12
C HIS A 57 10.79 -2.42 -3.09
N ASN A 58 9.83 -1.52 -3.20
CA ASN A 58 10.11 -0.09 -3.23
C ASN A 58 10.18 0.48 -1.81
N LEU A 59 11.40 0.68 -1.33
CA LEU A 59 11.65 1.20 0.02
C LEU A 59 11.12 2.62 0.21
N ALA A 60 10.92 3.38 -0.86
CA ALA A 60 10.38 4.74 -0.77
C ALA A 60 8.93 4.76 -0.26
N LEU A 61 8.22 3.63 -0.30
CA LEU A 61 6.85 3.53 0.21
C LEU A 61 6.78 3.29 1.72
N THR A 62 7.89 2.95 2.37
CA THR A 62 7.87 2.59 3.79
C THR A 62 7.36 3.70 4.71
N PRO A 63 7.60 5.02 4.43
CA PRO A 63 7.08 6.06 5.33
C PRO A 63 5.57 6.15 5.41
N MET A 64 4.82 5.62 4.43
CA MET A 64 3.36 5.70 4.45
C MET A 64 2.71 4.61 5.31
N GLY A 65 3.45 3.56 5.66
CA GLY A 65 2.90 2.45 6.42
C GLY A 65 2.86 2.71 7.92
N ASP A 66 1.86 2.17 8.59
CA ASP A 66 1.83 2.18 10.05
C ASP A 66 2.90 1.26 10.62
N LYS A 67 3.09 0.12 9.98
CA LYS A 67 4.08 -0.88 10.37
C LYS A 67 4.83 -1.35 9.13
N VAL A 68 6.14 -1.34 9.22
CA VAL A 68 7.02 -1.81 8.14
C VAL A 68 7.70 -3.09 8.60
N ILE A 69 7.44 -4.18 7.87
CA ILE A 69 8.05 -5.46 8.15
C ILE A 69 9.06 -5.76 7.04
N LYS A 70 10.33 -5.86 7.40
CA LYS A 70 11.38 -6.22 6.45
C LYS A 70 11.65 -7.70 6.55
N VAL A 71 11.59 -8.40 5.41
CA VAL A 71 11.82 -9.83 5.33
C VAL A 71 13.07 -10.07 4.48
N ARG A 72 13.94 -10.95 4.96
CA ARG A 72 15.16 -11.34 4.25
C ARG A 72 15.36 -12.83 4.41
N SER A 73 15.61 -13.52 3.28
CA SER A 73 15.88 -14.96 3.25
C SER A 73 14.82 -15.77 4.03
N GLY A 74 13.54 -15.40 3.84
CA GLY A 74 12.42 -16.08 4.48
C GLY A 74 12.23 -15.80 5.97
N LYS A 75 13.00 -14.87 6.53
CA LYS A 75 12.92 -14.50 7.94
C LYS A 75 12.64 -13.01 8.11
N ILE A 76 11.93 -12.67 9.18
CA ILE A 76 11.69 -11.27 9.53
C ILE A 76 13.01 -10.69 10.05
N GLU A 77 13.52 -9.67 9.32
CA GLU A 77 14.74 -8.97 9.70
C GLU A 77 14.47 -7.85 10.69
N SER A 78 13.39 -7.09 10.47
CA SER A 78 13.02 -6.01 11.37
C SER A 78 11.55 -5.66 11.26
N ILE A 79 11.01 -5.08 12.33
CA ILE A 79 9.66 -4.51 12.37
C ILE A 79 9.79 -3.09 12.90
N ILE A 80 9.33 -2.12 12.12
CA ILE A 80 9.37 -0.71 12.46
C ILE A 80 7.95 -0.19 12.49
N CYS A 81 7.56 0.49 13.59
CA CYS A 81 6.26 1.14 13.70
C CYS A 81 6.43 2.63 13.47
N ASN A 82 5.69 3.19 12.50
CA ASN A 82 5.68 4.63 12.24
C ASN A 82 4.53 5.26 13.06
N GLU A 83 4.88 6.11 14.02
CA GLU A 83 3.87 6.79 14.84
C GLU A 83 3.04 7.78 14.02
N HIS A 84 3.68 8.39 13.01
CA HIS A 84 3.03 9.37 12.15
C HIS A 84 3.28 9.01 10.69
N PRO A 85 2.50 8.05 10.14
CA PRO A 85 2.67 7.67 8.74
C PRO A 85 2.50 8.85 7.80
N MET A 86 3.38 8.94 6.79
CA MET A 86 3.36 10.02 5.82
C MET A 86 2.17 9.86 4.86
N ASP A 87 1.52 10.97 4.53
CA ASP A 87 0.49 10.97 3.50
C ASP A 87 1.10 10.63 2.13
N VAL A 88 0.37 9.87 1.33
CA VAL A 88 0.84 9.44 0.00
C VAL A 88 1.23 10.62 -0.87
N ASN A 89 0.54 11.77 -0.74
CA ASN A 89 0.85 12.96 -1.53
C ASN A 89 2.24 13.52 -1.24
N ASP A 90 2.81 13.22 -0.08
CA ASP A 90 4.13 13.71 0.35
C ASP A 90 5.24 12.70 0.05
N ILE A 91 4.91 11.52 -0.47
CA ILE A 91 5.88 10.48 -0.79
C ILE A 91 6.38 10.65 -2.23
N GLU A 92 7.69 10.60 -2.39
CA GLU A 92 8.34 10.54 -3.69
C GLU A 92 9.00 9.17 -3.86
N TYR A 93 8.59 8.47 -4.92
CA TYR A 93 9.14 7.14 -5.18
C TYR A 93 9.48 6.93 -6.67
#